data_8a6c8b3399812e1bda301b0c0637d920
#
_entry.id   8a6c8b3399812e1bda301b0c0637d920
#
_cell.length_a   1.000
_cell.length_b   1.000
_cell.length_c   1.000
_cell.angle_alpha   90.00
_cell.angle_beta   90.00
_cell.angle_gamma   90.00
#
_symmetry.space_group_name_H-M   'P 1'
#
loop_
_entity.id
_entity.type
_entity.pdbx_description
1 polymer ?
#
loop_
_entity_poly.entity_id
_entity_poly.type
_entity_poly.pdbx_seq_one_letter_code
_entity_poly.pdbx_strand_id
1 'polypeptide(L)'
;MDELITKHSAIMDEYDPEKRVGLIVDEWGTWYDVEPGTNPGFLFQQNSIRDALVAGVTLNIFNHHADRVHMANLAQTINVLQSIVLTEGDKMLKTPTYHVFDLYKVHQGGRVLPIELIGEGLHLSASSDPLGKTHISVCNLSQWEPVSLELAINGEADSVQWQATILTGDREMLIIRLRS
;
A
#
# COMPACT_ATOMS: atom_id res chain seq x y z
N MET A 1 -7.28 -6.98 7.18
CA MET A 1 -6.80 -7.62 5.93
C MET A 1 -5.76 -8.70 6.22
N ASP A 2 -4.69 -8.39 6.92
CA ASP A 2 -3.60 -9.33 7.23
C ASP A 2 -4.09 -10.64 7.88
N GLU A 3 -4.85 -10.56 8.98
CA GLU A 3 -5.43 -11.72 9.65
C GLU A 3 -6.32 -12.57 8.72
N LEU A 4 -7.08 -11.92 7.84
CA LEU A 4 -7.96 -12.61 6.89
C LEU A 4 -7.15 -13.44 5.89
N ILE A 5 -6.12 -12.81 5.28
CA ILE A 5 -5.23 -13.50 4.33
C ILE A 5 -4.50 -14.65 5.03
N THR A 6 -3.95 -14.41 6.22
CA THR A 6 -3.23 -15.44 7.00
C THR A 6 -4.13 -16.66 7.25
N LYS A 7 -5.37 -16.45 7.69
CA LYS A 7 -6.30 -17.56 7.97
C LYS A 7 -6.68 -18.34 6.71
N HIS A 8 -6.97 -17.65 5.60
CA HIS A 8 -7.28 -18.31 4.34
C HIS A 8 -6.07 -19.03 3.76
N SER A 9 -4.89 -18.41 3.81
CA SER A 9 -3.65 -19.04 3.35
C SER A 9 -3.34 -20.32 4.13
N ALA A 10 -3.52 -20.32 5.46
CA ALA A 10 -3.31 -21.50 6.28
C ALA A 10 -4.20 -22.68 5.86
N ILE A 11 -5.47 -22.43 5.56
CA ILE A 11 -6.38 -23.45 5.04
C ILE A 11 -5.93 -23.93 3.65
N MET A 12 -5.54 -23.01 2.77
CA MET A 12 -5.05 -23.34 1.43
C MET A 12 -3.78 -24.20 1.49
N ASP A 13 -2.87 -23.91 2.43
CA ASP A 13 -1.60 -24.62 2.60
C ASP A 13 -1.78 -26.09 3.00
N GLU A 14 -2.92 -26.46 3.63
CA GLU A 14 -3.27 -27.86 3.91
C GLU A 14 -3.53 -28.68 2.64
N TYR A 15 -4.07 -28.03 1.58
CA TYR A 15 -4.45 -28.69 0.33
C TYR A 15 -3.51 -28.40 -0.83
N ASP A 16 -2.74 -27.33 -0.74
CA ASP A 16 -1.80 -26.86 -1.75
C ASP A 16 -0.52 -26.31 -1.07
N PRO A 17 0.29 -27.19 -0.45
CA PRO A 17 1.50 -26.78 0.26
C PRO A 17 2.58 -26.18 -0.65
N GLU A 18 2.54 -26.47 -1.95
CA GLU A 18 3.44 -25.89 -2.95
C GLU A 18 3.00 -24.49 -3.42
N LYS A 19 1.88 -23.98 -2.90
CA LYS A 19 1.32 -22.64 -3.20
C LYS A 19 1.13 -22.39 -4.71
N ARG A 20 0.68 -23.40 -5.45
CA ARG A 20 0.42 -23.31 -6.90
C ARG A 20 -0.88 -22.54 -7.22
N VAL A 21 -1.82 -22.55 -6.28
CA VAL A 21 -3.10 -21.84 -6.40
C VAL A 21 -2.98 -20.49 -5.71
N GLY A 22 -3.07 -19.42 -6.48
CA GLY A 22 -3.04 -18.05 -5.95
C GLY A 22 -4.34 -17.65 -5.25
N LEU A 23 -4.22 -16.84 -4.20
CA LEU A 23 -5.34 -16.13 -3.59
C LEU A 23 -5.59 -14.84 -4.36
N ILE A 24 -6.83 -14.63 -4.77
CA ILE A 24 -7.28 -13.39 -5.40
C ILE A 24 -8.18 -12.65 -4.42
N VAL A 25 -7.83 -11.43 -4.07
CA VAL A 25 -8.68 -10.53 -3.29
C VAL A 25 -9.53 -9.73 -4.28
N ASP A 26 -10.74 -10.22 -4.54
CA ASP A 26 -11.60 -9.72 -5.61
C ASP A 26 -12.00 -8.26 -5.41
N GLU A 27 -12.17 -7.84 -4.15
CA GLU A 27 -12.58 -6.49 -3.81
C GLU A 27 -12.02 -6.09 -2.44
N TRP A 28 -11.41 -4.91 -2.39
CA TRP A 28 -10.93 -4.31 -1.15
C TRP A 28 -11.01 -2.78 -1.22
N GLY A 29 -10.96 -2.12 -0.09
CA GLY A 29 -10.99 -0.67 0.02
C GLY A 29 -11.81 -0.21 1.22
N THR A 30 -12.04 1.10 1.29
CA THR A 30 -12.87 1.72 2.31
C THR A 30 -14.32 1.83 1.83
N TRP A 31 -15.26 1.59 2.74
CA TRP A 31 -16.67 1.78 2.49
C TRP A 31 -17.26 2.61 3.63
N TYR A 32 -17.54 3.86 3.34
CA TYR A 32 -18.14 4.80 4.27
C TYR A 32 -19.58 5.15 3.85
N ASP A 33 -20.26 5.92 4.68
CA ASP A 33 -21.55 6.51 4.32
C ASP A 33 -21.37 7.41 3.09
N VAL A 34 -22.38 7.40 2.22
CA VAL A 34 -22.38 8.24 1.03
C VAL A 34 -22.42 9.72 1.39
N GLU A 35 -21.82 10.55 0.56
CA GLU A 35 -21.86 11.99 0.75
C GLU A 35 -23.30 12.52 0.77
N PRO A 36 -23.64 13.36 1.76
CA PRO A 36 -24.99 13.96 1.85
C PRO A 36 -25.39 14.70 0.57
N GLY A 37 -26.61 14.48 0.12
CA GLY A 37 -27.15 15.09 -1.09
C GLY A 37 -26.82 14.36 -2.39
N THR A 38 -26.03 13.29 -2.35
CA THR A 38 -25.78 12.42 -3.50
C THR A 38 -26.79 11.26 -3.57
N ASN A 39 -26.90 10.62 -4.74
CA ASN A 39 -27.72 9.41 -4.87
C ASN A 39 -27.04 8.24 -4.12
N PRO A 40 -27.68 7.67 -3.08
CA PRO A 40 -27.04 6.63 -2.27
C PRO A 40 -26.72 5.36 -3.06
N GLY A 41 -27.43 5.08 -4.15
CA GLY A 41 -27.15 3.94 -5.02
C GLY A 41 -25.85 4.04 -5.80
N PHE A 42 -25.25 5.23 -5.88
CA PHE A 42 -23.97 5.44 -6.58
C PHE A 42 -22.77 5.30 -5.65
N LEU A 43 -22.97 5.14 -4.35
CA LEU A 43 -21.91 4.91 -3.36
C LEU A 43 -20.76 5.94 -3.43
N PHE A 44 -21.09 7.19 -3.73
CA PHE A 44 -20.10 8.26 -3.75
C PHE A 44 -19.71 8.65 -2.33
N GLN A 45 -18.43 8.59 -2.03
CA GLN A 45 -17.85 8.97 -0.74
C GLN A 45 -16.66 9.92 -0.94
N GLN A 46 -16.32 10.66 0.10
CA GLN A 46 -15.14 11.50 0.10
C GLN A 46 -13.86 10.66 0.06
N ASN A 47 -12.95 11.04 -0.85
CA ASN A 47 -11.63 10.43 -1.00
C ASN A 47 -10.55 11.40 -0.47
N SER A 48 -9.78 10.97 0.51
CA SER A 48 -8.82 11.80 1.24
C SER A 48 -7.49 11.08 1.51
N ILE A 49 -6.58 11.75 2.24
CA ILE A 49 -5.30 11.14 2.66
C ILE A 49 -5.51 9.92 3.58
N ARG A 50 -6.61 9.86 4.31
CA ARG A 50 -7.02 8.67 5.07
C ARG A 50 -7.13 7.45 4.17
N ASP A 51 -7.77 7.59 3.01
CA ASP A 51 -7.94 6.51 2.03
C ASP A 51 -6.60 6.12 1.41
N ALA A 52 -5.71 7.08 1.20
CA ALA A 52 -4.34 6.82 0.77
C ALA A 52 -3.56 5.98 1.81
N LEU A 53 -3.68 6.28 3.10
CA LEU A 53 -3.06 5.49 4.16
C LEU A 53 -3.62 4.07 4.21
N VAL A 54 -4.94 3.91 4.11
CA VAL A 54 -5.57 2.59 4.02
C VAL A 54 -5.05 1.82 2.81
N ALA A 55 -4.94 2.46 1.65
CA ALA A 55 -4.40 1.83 0.45
C ALA A 55 -2.93 1.41 0.64
N GLY A 56 -2.07 2.30 1.15
CA GLY A 56 -0.66 2.01 1.35
C GLY A 56 -0.42 0.86 2.34
N VAL A 57 -1.11 0.88 3.48
CA VAL A 57 -1.05 -0.21 4.47
C VAL A 57 -1.53 -1.53 3.87
N THR A 58 -2.64 -1.51 3.14
CA THR A 58 -3.20 -2.73 2.53
C THR A 58 -2.29 -3.29 1.45
N LEU A 59 -1.68 -2.44 0.62
CA LEU A 59 -0.70 -2.87 -0.39
C LEU A 59 0.57 -3.43 0.25
N ASN A 60 1.05 -2.86 1.36
CA ASN A 60 2.15 -3.45 2.13
C ASN A 60 1.79 -4.85 2.65
N ILE A 61 0.55 -5.05 3.14
CA ILE A 61 0.07 -6.37 3.57
C ILE A 61 0.09 -7.34 2.40
N PHE A 62 -0.41 -6.96 1.22
CA PHE A 62 -0.36 -7.82 0.03
C PHE A 62 1.06 -8.18 -0.37
N ASN A 63 2.00 -7.23 -0.29
CA ASN A 63 3.41 -7.49 -0.54
C ASN A 63 3.98 -8.53 0.43
N HIS A 64 3.62 -8.47 1.73
CA HIS A 64 4.07 -9.47 2.71
C HIS A 64 3.52 -10.88 2.43
N HIS A 65 2.36 -10.98 1.79
CA HIS A 65 1.71 -12.23 1.42
C HIS A 65 1.84 -12.57 -0.08
N ALA A 66 2.84 -12.02 -0.76
CA ALA A 66 3.00 -12.19 -2.22
C ALA A 66 3.30 -13.63 -2.65
N ASP A 67 3.63 -14.51 -1.71
CA ASP A 67 3.75 -15.95 -1.94
C ASP A 67 2.38 -16.64 -2.17
N ARG A 68 1.29 -16.00 -1.77
CA ARG A 68 -0.07 -16.51 -1.90
C ARG A 68 -1.01 -15.53 -2.60
N VAL A 69 -0.90 -14.23 -2.35
CA VAL A 69 -1.75 -13.19 -2.98
C VAL A 69 -1.20 -12.84 -4.36
N HIS A 70 -1.90 -13.25 -5.41
CA HIS A 70 -1.49 -13.01 -6.80
C HIS A 70 -2.19 -11.82 -7.44
N MET A 71 -3.36 -11.43 -6.93
CA MET A 71 -4.13 -10.29 -7.43
C MET A 71 -4.98 -9.69 -6.32
N ALA A 72 -5.14 -8.38 -6.33
CA ALA A 72 -6.03 -7.67 -5.43
C ALA A 72 -6.65 -6.45 -6.14
N ASN A 73 -7.98 -6.34 -6.13
CA ASN A 73 -8.73 -5.34 -6.88
C ASN A 73 -9.34 -4.29 -5.96
N LEU A 74 -8.96 -3.03 -6.16
CA LEU A 74 -9.54 -1.93 -5.39
C LEU A 74 -10.98 -1.64 -5.83
N ALA A 75 -11.84 -1.37 -4.90
CA ALA A 75 -13.21 -0.91 -5.14
C ALA A 75 -13.33 0.61 -4.91
N GLN A 76 -13.41 1.43 -6.00
CA GLN A 76 -13.39 1.03 -7.40
C GLN A 76 -12.53 2.01 -8.22
N THR A 77 -12.63 1.94 -9.54
CA THR A 77 -11.78 2.78 -10.37
C THR A 77 -12.26 4.23 -10.45
N ILE A 78 -13.58 4.46 -10.66
CA ILE A 78 -14.14 5.79 -10.96
C ILE A 78 -15.39 6.06 -10.10
N ASN A 79 -15.40 7.18 -9.40
CA ASN A 79 -16.54 7.81 -8.71
C ASN A 79 -17.25 6.97 -7.63
N VAL A 80 -16.85 5.74 -7.39
CA VAL A 80 -17.53 4.81 -6.48
C VAL A 80 -16.57 4.41 -5.37
N LEU A 81 -17.03 4.49 -4.12
CA LEU A 81 -16.27 4.09 -2.93
C LEU A 81 -14.87 4.73 -2.89
N GLN A 82 -13.84 3.95 -2.61
CA GLN A 82 -12.45 4.41 -2.64
C GLN A 82 -11.94 4.51 -4.10
N SER A 83 -12.30 5.59 -4.78
CA SER A 83 -12.01 5.75 -6.19
C SER A 83 -10.55 6.06 -6.47
N ILE A 84 -10.04 5.53 -7.59
CA ILE A 84 -8.73 5.93 -8.15
C ILE A 84 -8.81 7.34 -8.76
N VAL A 85 -9.90 7.62 -9.49
CA VAL A 85 -10.16 8.94 -10.08
C VAL A 85 -11.60 9.35 -9.84
N LEU A 86 -11.82 10.66 -9.80
CA LEU A 86 -13.14 11.26 -9.83
C LEU A 86 -13.34 11.99 -11.15
N THR A 87 -14.54 11.90 -11.70
CA THR A 87 -14.92 12.57 -12.95
C THR A 87 -16.26 13.28 -12.81
N GLU A 88 -16.36 14.45 -13.44
CA GLU A 88 -17.61 15.21 -13.58
C GLU A 88 -17.63 15.92 -14.92
N GLY A 89 -18.48 15.50 -15.84
CA GLY A 89 -18.49 15.99 -17.22
C GLY A 89 -17.15 15.74 -17.92
N ASP A 90 -16.50 16.80 -18.35
CA ASP A 90 -15.18 16.78 -19.01
C ASP A 90 -13.99 16.89 -18.05
N LYS A 91 -14.26 16.99 -16.75
CA LYS A 91 -13.23 17.13 -15.72
C LYS A 91 -12.84 15.80 -15.12
N MET A 92 -11.57 15.67 -14.73
CA MET A 92 -11.04 14.52 -14.01
C MET A 92 -10.09 14.97 -12.91
N LEU A 93 -10.17 14.28 -11.75
CA LEU A 93 -9.28 14.46 -10.61
C LEU A 93 -8.67 13.11 -10.22
N LYS A 94 -7.37 13.08 -10.02
CA LYS A 94 -6.66 11.96 -9.40
C LYS A 94 -6.80 12.05 -7.89
N THR A 95 -7.30 10.98 -7.25
CA THR A 95 -7.45 10.95 -5.79
C THR A 95 -6.10 10.69 -5.10
N PRO A 96 -5.98 10.89 -3.78
CA PRO A 96 -4.81 10.45 -3.02
C PRO A 96 -4.50 8.95 -3.20
N THR A 97 -5.51 8.11 -3.34
CA THR A 97 -5.36 6.67 -3.63
C THR A 97 -4.67 6.41 -4.98
N TYR A 98 -4.96 7.22 -6.02
CA TYR A 98 -4.23 7.14 -7.29
C TYR A 98 -2.73 7.28 -7.10
N HIS A 99 -2.31 8.26 -6.30
CA HIS A 99 -0.89 8.54 -6.07
C HIS A 99 -0.21 7.40 -5.31
N VAL A 100 -0.92 6.74 -4.40
CA VAL A 100 -0.41 5.52 -3.74
C VAL A 100 -0.15 4.41 -4.76
N PHE A 101 -1.10 4.12 -5.64
CA PHE A 101 -0.90 3.12 -6.69
C PHE A 101 0.27 3.48 -7.61
N ASP A 102 0.43 4.76 -7.97
CA ASP A 102 1.56 5.22 -8.78
C ASP A 102 2.90 5.04 -8.07
N LEU A 103 2.96 5.26 -6.76
CA LEU A 103 4.15 5.01 -5.94
C LEU A 103 4.45 3.50 -5.81
N TYR A 104 3.43 2.67 -5.63
CA TYR A 104 3.57 1.23 -5.37
C TYR A 104 3.85 0.38 -6.63
N LYS A 105 3.67 0.93 -7.82
CA LYS A 105 3.97 0.21 -9.09
C LYS A 105 5.42 -0.32 -9.17
N VAL A 106 6.34 0.24 -8.40
CA VAL A 106 7.75 -0.20 -8.32
C VAL A 106 7.92 -1.61 -7.75
N HIS A 107 6.94 -2.09 -6.97
CA HIS A 107 6.95 -3.44 -6.42
C HIS A 107 6.45 -4.50 -7.41
N GLN A 108 5.81 -4.09 -8.50
CA GLN A 108 5.20 -4.98 -9.47
C GLN A 108 6.25 -5.79 -10.23
N GLY A 109 6.14 -7.12 -10.19
CA GLY A 109 7.12 -8.04 -10.78
C GLY A 109 8.45 -8.10 -10.01
N GLY A 110 8.57 -7.42 -8.88
CA GLY A 110 9.70 -7.49 -7.97
C GLY A 110 9.67 -8.73 -7.07
N ARG A 111 10.78 -9.00 -6.43
CA ARG A 111 10.91 -10.04 -5.39
C ARG A 111 10.79 -9.38 -4.02
N VAL A 112 9.89 -9.87 -3.18
CA VAL A 112 9.77 -9.40 -1.78
C VAL A 112 11.09 -9.59 -1.02
N LEU A 113 11.49 -8.57 -0.30
CA LEU A 113 12.63 -8.61 0.61
C LEU A 113 12.13 -8.72 2.06
N PRO A 114 12.76 -9.55 2.89
CA PRO A 114 12.47 -9.57 4.30
C PRO A 114 12.84 -8.21 4.92
N ILE A 115 11.93 -7.69 5.72
CA ILE A 115 12.13 -6.43 6.43
C ILE A 115 11.65 -6.59 7.87
N GLU A 116 12.43 -6.13 8.82
CA GLU A 116 12.09 -6.11 10.24
C GLU A 116 11.87 -4.67 10.67
N LEU A 117 10.75 -4.39 11.31
CA LEU A 117 10.44 -3.11 11.91
C LEU A 117 10.59 -3.20 13.42
N ILE A 118 11.50 -2.40 13.96
CA ILE A 118 11.66 -2.23 15.41
C ILE A 118 11.01 -0.92 15.81
N GLY A 119 9.91 -0.99 16.55
CA GLY A 119 9.12 0.17 16.98
C GLY A 119 7.69 0.13 16.48
N GLU A 120 6.97 1.20 16.70
CA GLU A 120 5.54 1.35 16.38
C GLU A 120 5.29 2.58 15.51
N GLY A 121 4.07 2.70 14.97
CA GLY A 121 3.63 3.87 14.23
C GLY A 121 3.96 3.87 12.74
N LEU A 122 4.69 2.87 12.26
CA LEU A 122 4.96 2.69 10.82
C LEU A 122 4.40 1.37 10.31
N HIS A 123 4.08 1.33 9.02
CA HIS A 123 3.81 0.11 8.27
C HIS A 123 4.58 0.15 6.95
N LEU A 124 5.31 -0.91 6.64
CA LEU A 124 6.24 -0.88 5.52
C LEU A 124 6.32 -2.23 4.79
N SER A 125 6.80 -2.20 3.55
CA SER A 125 7.21 -3.38 2.81
C SER A 125 8.41 -3.06 1.92
N ALA A 126 9.16 -4.07 1.53
CA ALA A 126 10.32 -3.92 0.67
C ALA A 126 10.33 -4.96 -0.46
N SER A 127 10.86 -4.57 -1.60
CA SER A 127 11.11 -5.47 -2.73
C SER A 127 12.38 -5.09 -3.49
N SER A 128 12.91 -6.05 -4.24
CA SER A 128 13.94 -5.82 -5.24
C SER A 128 13.34 -5.97 -6.63
N ASP A 129 13.54 -4.98 -7.50
CA ASP A 129 13.14 -5.07 -8.90
C ASP A 129 14.07 -6.00 -9.71
N PRO A 130 13.74 -6.33 -10.98
CA PRO A 130 14.57 -7.19 -11.82
C PRO A 130 15.98 -6.64 -12.11
N LEU A 131 16.22 -5.35 -11.88
CA LEU A 131 17.52 -4.71 -12.03
C LEU A 131 18.34 -4.71 -10.74
N GLY A 132 17.80 -5.28 -9.66
CA GLY A 132 18.44 -5.35 -8.35
C GLY A 132 18.29 -4.09 -7.50
N LYS A 133 17.47 -3.11 -7.94
CA LYS A 133 17.19 -1.92 -7.14
C LYS A 133 16.20 -2.25 -6.04
N THR A 134 16.52 -1.83 -4.81
CA THR A 134 15.63 -2.00 -3.66
C THR A 134 14.63 -0.85 -3.58
N HIS A 135 13.37 -1.20 -3.38
CA HIS A 135 12.26 -0.28 -3.16
C HIS A 135 11.65 -0.55 -1.78
N ILE A 136 11.44 0.52 -1.02
CA ILE A 136 10.82 0.45 0.31
C ILE A 136 9.64 1.41 0.32
N SER A 137 8.45 0.90 0.62
CA SER A 137 7.25 1.70 0.84
C SER A 137 6.95 1.80 2.32
N VAL A 138 6.75 3.02 2.80
CA VAL A 138 6.55 3.33 4.22
C VAL A 138 5.28 4.15 4.39
N CYS A 139 4.41 3.73 5.31
CA CYS A 139 3.25 4.49 5.78
C CYS A 139 3.49 4.94 7.22
N ASN A 140 3.42 6.23 7.47
CA ASN A 140 3.35 6.76 8.83
C ASN A 140 1.89 6.72 9.29
N LEU A 141 1.63 5.99 10.36
CA LEU A 141 0.28 5.81 10.92
C LEU A 141 -0.08 6.90 11.95
N SER A 142 0.88 7.72 12.36
CA SER A 142 0.61 8.84 13.25
C SER A 142 -0.07 9.98 12.48
N GLN A 143 -1.13 10.51 13.06
CA GLN A 143 -1.83 11.68 12.53
C GLN A 143 -1.14 13.01 12.89
N TRP A 144 -0.28 13.00 13.91
CA TRP A 144 0.18 14.23 14.54
C TRP A 144 1.69 14.30 14.71
N GLU A 145 2.36 13.14 14.76
CA GLU A 145 3.75 13.07 15.11
C GLU A 145 4.62 12.65 13.91
N PRO A 146 5.70 13.38 13.63
CA PRO A 146 6.70 12.92 12.70
C PRO A 146 7.38 11.67 13.26
N VAL A 147 7.61 10.67 12.44
CA VAL A 147 8.32 9.45 12.81
C VAL A 147 9.70 9.46 12.18
N SER A 148 10.72 9.23 13.00
CA SER A 148 12.08 9.04 12.52
C SER A 148 12.30 7.58 12.15
N LEU A 149 12.64 7.30 10.90
CA LEU A 149 12.97 5.97 10.41
C LEU A 149 14.48 5.86 10.21
N GLU A 150 15.07 4.85 10.86
CA GLU A 150 16.45 4.45 10.63
C GLU A 150 16.44 3.14 9.82
N LEU A 151 17.09 3.14 8.66
CA LEU A 151 17.20 1.99 7.78
C LEU A 151 18.59 1.38 7.90
N ALA A 152 18.67 0.11 8.30
CA ALA A 152 19.88 -0.71 8.23
C ALA A 152 19.73 -1.68 7.05
N ILE A 153 20.70 -1.68 6.14
CA ILE A 153 20.73 -2.58 4.99
C ILE A 153 21.87 -3.56 5.22
N ASN A 154 21.52 -4.84 5.36
CA ASN A 154 22.52 -5.89 5.51
C ASN A 154 23.13 -6.22 4.13
N GLY A 155 24.40 -5.99 3.95
CA GLY A 155 25.15 -6.27 2.72
C GLY A 155 26.44 -5.47 2.63
N GLU A 156 27.33 -5.87 1.72
CA GLU A 156 28.55 -5.16 1.39
C GLU A 156 28.20 -4.04 0.39
N ALA A 157 27.99 -2.83 0.86
CA ALA A 157 27.83 -1.66 0.00
C ALA A 157 28.76 -0.54 0.50
N ASP A 158 29.73 -0.16 -0.31
CA ASP A 158 30.64 0.95 -0.01
C ASP A 158 29.93 2.31 0.03
N SER A 159 28.78 2.44 -0.65
CA SER A 159 27.92 3.63 -0.61
C SER A 159 26.49 3.28 -1.07
N VAL A 160 25.50 3.87 -0.42
CA VAL A 160 24.08 3.76 -0.80
C VAL A 160 23.57 5.12 -1.28
N GLN A 161 23.11 5.17 -2.51
CA GLN A 161 22.35 6.32 -3.01
C GLN A 161 20.85 6.02 -2.86
N TRP A 162 20.11 6.97 -2.34
CA TRP A 162 18.67 6.83 -2.18
C TRP A 162 17.91 8.05 -2.71
N GLN A 163 16.67 7.82 -3.08
CA GLN A 163 15.71 8.85 -3.47
C GLN A 163 14.39 8.53 -2.79
N ALA A 164 13.72 9.54 -2.24
CA ALA A 164 12.39 9.40 -1.67
C ALA A 164 11.38 10.22 -2.47
N THR A 165 10.18 9.68 -2.62
CA THR A 165 8.98 10.39 -3.07
C THR A 165 7.94 10.28 -1.97
N ILE A 166 7.37 11.40 -1.56
CA ILE A 166 6.48 11.48 -0.40
C ILE A 166 5.11 11.97 -0.87
N LEU A 167 4.08 11.23 -0.50
CA LEU A 167 2.69 11.68 -0.55
C LEU A 167 2.30 12.17 0.85
N THR A 168 1.95 13.42 0.97
CA THR A 168 1.62 14.06 2.25
C THR A 168 0.41 14.98 2.13
N GLY A 169 -0.27 15.21 3.24
CA GLY A 169 -1.24 16.28 3.41
C GLY A 169 -0.59 17.53 4.04
N ASP A 170 -1.40 18.49 4.45
CA ASP A 170 -0.94 19.83 4.90
C ASP A 170 -0.08 19.83 6.20
N ARG A 171 0.16 18.70 6.86
CA ARG A 171 0.76 18.65 8.21
C ARG A 171 1.85 17.61 8.43
N GLU A 172 2.46 17.04 7.40
CA GLU A 172 3.35 15.91 7.62
C GLU A 172 4.81 16.19 7.31
N MET A 173 5.69 15.75 8.22
CA MET A 173 7.12 15.61 7.97
C MET A 173 7.55 14.16 8.25
N LEU A 174 8.07 13.48 7.24
CA LEU A 174 8.79 12.22 7.40
C LEU A 174 10.30 12.51 7.35
N ILE A 175 11.02 12.14 8.41
CA ILE A 175 12.48 12.22 8.43
C ILE A 175 13.03 10.81 8.26
N ILE A 176 13.70 10.54 7.15
CA ILE A 176 14.38 9.27 6.89
C ILE A 176 15.87 9.46 7.17
N ARG A 177 16.43 8.63 8.04
CA ARG A 177 17.87 8.54 8.25
C ARG A 177 18.35 7.16 7.80
N LEU A 178 19.38 7.15 6.96
CA LEU A 178 20.07 5.93 6.56
C LEU A 178 21.34 5.79 7.40
N ARG A 179 21.57 4.59 7.92
CA ARG A 179 22.89 4.18 8.46
C ARG A 179 23.47 3.09 7.57
N SER A 180 24.71 3.27 7.20
CA SER A 180 25.58 2.26 6.58
C SER A 180 26.15 1.32 7.64
#